data_a4c0ecfe6c00698a8a19ca5e1e7cdfc8
#
_entry.id   a4c0ecfe6c00698a8a19ca5e1e7cdfc8
#
_cell.length_a   1.000
_cell.length_b   1.000
_cell.length_c   1.000
_cell.angle_alpha   90.00
_cell.angle_beta   90.00
_cell.angle_gamma   90.00
#
_symmetry.space_group_name_H-M   'P 1'
#
loop_
_entity.id
_entity.type
_entity.pdbx_description
1 polymer ?
#
loop_
_entity_poly.entity_id
_entity_poly.type
_entity_poly.pdbx_seq_one_letter_code
_entity_poly.pdbx_strand_id
1 'polypeptide(L)'
;MKYVSRWGCETLAHAYYEKYASTAKNTQSVRTLKLGEYSIALLKRHKEKQDELKAIVGKAWKYPTFVFTTEIGEYINYGSINDKLKALLEENELPILTVHALRHTNASLMINSGVDIKAVSARLGHCNISITADTYGHIFDAYQARIAQSVEDKLL
;
A
#
# COMPACT_ATOMS: atom_id res chain seq x y z
N MET A 1 7.71 7.76 11.69
CA MET A 1 8.29 6.41 11.72
C MET A 1 8.34 5.89 10.29
N LYS A 2 9.51 5.45 9.82
CA LYS A 2 9.68 4.93 8.46
C LYS A 2 9.32 3.45 8.49
N TYR A 3 8.37 3.03 7.70
CA TYR A 3 8.03 1.62 7.59
C TYR A 3 8.48 1.03 6.26
N VAL A 4 9.08 -0.09 6.37
CA VAL A 4 9.67 -0.86 5.29
C VAL A 4 9.11 -2.26 5.38
N SER A 5 9.00 -3.03 4.31
CA SER A 5 8.49 -4.40 4.31
C SER A 5 9.41 -5.42 5.01
N ARG A 6 10.43 -4.94 5.70
CA ARG A 6 11.33 -5.72 6.57
C ARG A 6 11.40 -5.10 7.95
N TRP A 7 11.34 -5.91 8.99
CA TRP A 7 11.59 -5.50 10.36
C TRP A 7 13.05 -5.06 10.51
N GLY A 8 13.26 -3.78 10.82
CA GLY A 8 14.58 -3.24 11.14
C GLY A 8 15.52 -2.96 9.96
N CYS A 9 15.08 -3.03 8.71
CA CYS A 9 15.90 -2.71 7.55
C CYS A 9 15.39 -1.46 6.81
N GLU A 10 16.30 -0.58 6.41
CA GLU A 10 15.96 0.63 5.66
C GLU A 10 15.72 0.39 4.16
N THR A 11 16.10 -0.76 3.63
CA THR A 11 16.01 -1.12 2.21
C THR A 11 15.10 -2.32 1.97
N LEU A 12 14.06 -2.10 1.27
CA LEU A 12 12.86 -2.87 1.23
C LEU A 12 12.74 -4.01 0.28
N ALA A 13 13.49 -4.05 -0.71
CA ALA A 13 13.15 -4.87 -1.87
C ALA A 13 14.09 -6.03 -2.11
N HIS A 14 15.30 -5.96 -1.59
CA HIS A 14 16.38 -6.79 -2.10
C HIS A 14 16.31 -8.28 -1.78
N ALA A 15 15.80 -8.69 -0.65
CA ALA A 15 15.96 -10.09 -0.26
C ALA A 15 14.85 -11.04 -0.68
N TYR A 16 13.71 -10.54 -1.04
CA TYR A 16 12.66 -11.36 -1.66
C TYR A 16 13.02 -11.75 -3.09
N TYR A 17 13.91 -10.99 -3.69
CA TYR A 17 14.09 -10.90 -5.13
C TYR A 17 15.25 -11.69 -5.71
N GLU A 18 16.08 -12.30 -4.90
CA GLU A 18 17.19 -13.10 -5.46
C GLU A 18 16.75 -14.28 -6.31
N LYS A 19 15.49 -14.71 -6.22
CA LYS A 19 14.98 -15.82 -7.02
C LYS A 19 13.78 -15.47 -7.92
N TYR A 20 12.97 -14.45 -7.60
CA TYR A 20 11.68 -14.24 -8.28
C TYR A 20 11.35 -12.80 -8.64
N ALA A 21 12.18 -11.84 -8.33
CA ALA A 21 11.89 -10.47 -8.63
C ALA A 21 13.05 -9.77 -9.26
N SER A 22 12.76 -9.11 -10.36
CA SER A 22 13.60 -8.05 -10.89
C SER A 22 13.77 -6.98 -9.81
N THR A 23 14.99 -6.45 -9.65
CA THR A 23 15.24 -5.15 -9.02
C THR A 23 14.14 -4.20 -9.46
N ALA A 24 13.62 -3.41 -8.53
CA ALA A 24 12.63 -2.38 -8.87
C ALA A 24 13.12 -1.71 -10.16
N LYS A 25 12.31 -1.76 -11.22
CA LYS A 25 12.68 -1.30 -12.58
C LYS A 25 13.23 0.13 -12.61
N ASN A 26 13.07 0.86 -11.50
CA ASN A 26 13.50 2.25 -11.31
C ASN A 26 13.87 2.49 -9.85
N THR A 27 14.99 3.15 -9.59
CA THR A 27 15.39 3.66 -8.26
C THR A 27 14.29 4.53 -7.61
N GLN A 28 13.45 5.18 -8.43
CA GLN A 28 12.30 5.97 -7.98
C GLN A 28 11.15 5.13 -7.39
N SER A 29 11.15 3.81 -7.58
CA SER A 29 10.17 2.91 -6.95
C SER A 29 10.47 2.64 -5.48
N VAL A 30 11.70 2.93 -5.02
CA VAL A 30 12.08 2.84 -3.61
C VAL A 30 11.67 4.12 -2.91
N ARG A 31 10.72 4.03 -1.98
CA ARG A 31 10.23 5.19 -1.26
C ARG A 31 9.95 4.88 0.20
N THR A 32 10.04 5.90 1.03
CA THR A 32 9.62 5.84 2.43
C THR A 32 8.22 6.43 2.57
N LEU A 33 7.31 5.68 3.16
CA LEU A 33 5.97 6.14 3.47
C LEU A 33 5.85 6.41 4.97
N LYS A 34 5.31 7.59 5.33
CA LYS A 34 4.86 7.84 6.70
C LYS A 34 3.51 7.15 6.89
N LEU A 35 3.38 6.42 7.99
CA LEU A 35 2.15 5.74 8.38
C LEU A 35 1.50 6.47 9.56
N GLY A 36 0.18 6.48 9.59
CA GLY A 36 -0.59 6.95 10.73
C GLY A 36 -0.53 5.96 11.91
N GLU A 37 -0.87 6.44 13.10
CA GLU A 37 -0.79 5.67 14.35
C GLU A 37 -1.60 4.37 14.30
N TYR A 38 -2.78 4.40 13.71
CA TYR A 38 -3.60 3.19 13.53
C TYR A 38 -2.89 2.09 12.72
N SER A 39 -2.28 2.46 11.59
CA SER A 39 -1.52 1.50 10.77
C SER A 39 -0.31 0.95 11.51
N ILE A 40 0.35 1.80 12.32
CA ILE A 40 1.47 1.41 13.17
C ILE A 40 1.02 0.41 14.23
N ALA A 41 -0.13 0.65 14.89
CA ALA A 41 -0.68 -0.27 15.88
C ALA A 41 -1.03 -1.65 15.29
N LEU A 42 -1.64 -1.67 14.08
CA LEU A 42 -1.91 -2.91 13.37
C LEU A 42 -0.63 -3.70 13.04
N LEU A 43 0.41 -3.01 12.57
CA LEU A 43 1.69 -3.65 12.25
C LEU A 43 2.40 -4.17 13.49
N LYS A 44 2.31 -3.49 14.64
CA LYS A 44 2.86 -4.00 15.90
C LYS A 44 2.16 -5.29 16.32
N ARG A 45 0.83 -5.32 16.30
CA ARG A 45 0.05 -6.52 16.61
C ARG A 45 0.32 -7.67 15.64
N HIS A 46 0.52 -7.35 14.35
CA HIS A 46 0.93 -8.35 13.37
C HIS A 46 2.32 -8.91 13.67
N LYS A 47 3.27 -8.05 14.06
CA LYS A 47 4.61 -8.47 14.45
C LYS A 47 4.59 -9.41 15.66
N GLU A 48 3.83 -9.10 16.69
CA GLU A 48 3.69 -9.95 17.88
C GLU A 48 3.25 -11.36 17.49
N LYS A 49 2.16 -11.47 16.70
CA LYS A 49 1.70 -12.77 16.17
C LYS A 49 2.76 -13.49 15.33
N GLN A 50 3.49 -12.75 14.51
CA GLN A 50 4.54 -13.33 13.67
C GLN A 50 5.71 -13.83 14.53
N ASP A 51 6.06 -13.12 15.60
CA ASP A 51 7.13 -13.53 16.52
C ASP A 51 6.74 -14.79 17.32
N GLU A 52 5.47 -14.93 17.71
CA GLU A 52 4.92 -16.16 18.30
C GLU A 52 5.05 -17.36 17.33
N LEU A 53 4.63 -17.20 16.09
CA LEU A 53 4.75 -18.23 15.05
C LEU A 53 6.21 -18.58 14.77
N LYS A 54 7.11 -17.60 14.74
CA LYS A 54 8.56 -17.83 14.59
C LYS A 54 9.12 -18.68 15.73
N ALA A 55 8.66 -18.45 16.95
CA ALA A 55 9.10 -19.24 18.10
C ALA A 55 8.68 -20.71 17.99
N ILE A 56 7.48 -20.96 17.44
CA ILE A 56 6.96 -22.32 17.20
C ILE A 56 7.70 -23.01 16.05
N VAL A 57 7.83 -22.35 14.92
CA VAL A 57 8.43 -22.89 13.68
C VAL A 57 9.96 -23.01 13.79
N GLY A 58 10.59 -22.14 14.57
CA GLY A 58 12.02 -22.15 14.84
C GLY A 58 12.87 -22.03 13.56
N LYS A 59 13.86 -22.93 13.42
CA LYS A 59 14.83 -22.90 12.31
C LYS A 59 14.21 -23.10 10.92
N ALA A 60 12.99 -23.62 10.82
CA ALA A 60 12.29 -23.78 9.54
C ALA A 60 11.72 -22.47 8.98
N TRP A 61 11.72 -21.39 9.77
CA TRP A 61 11.27 -20.06 9.31
C TRP A 61 12.25 -19.47 8.29
N LYS A 62 11.86 -19.38 7.01
CA LYS A 62 12.77 -19.01 5.91
C LYS A 62 13.09 -17.53 5.82
N TYR A 63 12.09 -16.66 6.02
CA TYR A 63 12.23 -15.22 5.78
C TYR A 63 12.03 -14.39 7.05
N PRO A 64 13.00 -14.40 7.99
CA PRO A 64 12.84 -13.81 9.33
C PRO A 64 12.67 -12.28 9.32
N THR A 65 13.07 -11.62 8.25
CA THR A 65 13.02 -10.15 8.13
C THR A 65 11.80 -9.64 7.37
N PHE A 66 10.98 -10.53 6.79
CA PHE A 66 9.80 -10.11 6.05
C PHE A 66 8.66 -9.74 6.99
N VAL A 67 7.96 -8.65 6.65
CA VAL A 67 6.78 -8.19 7.42
C VAL A 67 5.60 -9.14 7.19
N PHE A 68 5.38 -9.58 5.96
CA PHE A 68 4.28 -10.47 5.60
C PHE A 68 4.81 -11.79 5.10
N THR A 69 4.44 -12.86 5.80
CA THR A 69 4.80 -14.24 5.47
C THR A 69 3.59 -15.15 5.65
N THR A 70 3.69 -16.37 5.19
CA THR A 70 2.79 -17.44 5.61
C THR A 70 3.05 -17.81 7.08
N GLU A 71 2.22 -18.66 7.66
CA GLU A 71 2.35 -19.14 9.05
C GLU A 71 3.64 -19.94 9.31
N ILE A 72 4.29 -20.42 8.27
CA ILE A 72 5.56 -21.14 8.32
C ILE A 72 6.76 -20.29 7.86
N GLY A 73 6.57 -18.97 7.72
CA GLY A 73 7.66 -18.06 7.38
C GLY A 73 8.05 -18.04 5.89
N GLU A 74 7.21 -18.58 5.02
CA GLU A 74 7.38 -18.51 3.57
C GLU A 74 6.81 -17.18 3.03
N TYR A 75 7.19 -16.80 1.80
CA TYR A 75 6.58 -15.64 1.17
C TYR A 75 5.13 -15.90 0.75
N ILE A 76 4.34 -14.85 0.74
CA ILE A 76 2.96 -14.89 0.26
C ILE A 76 2.94 -14.60 -1.23
N ASN A 77 2.40 -15.51 -2.02
CA ASN A 77 2.20 -15.29 -3.45
C ASN A 77 1.16 -14.18 -3.67
N TYR A 78 1.40 -13.32 -4.66
CA TYR A 78 0.48 -12.22 -5.01
C TYR A 78 -0.93 -12.72 -5.36
N GLY A 79 -1.05 -13.83 -6.09
CA GLY A 79 -2.34 -14.46 -6.42
C GLY A 79 -3.14 -14.80 -5.18
N SER A 80 -2.50 -15.45 -4.19
CA SER A 80 -3.18 -15.85 -2.95
C SER A 80 -3.68 -14.66 -2.11
N ILE A 81 -3.09 -13.47 -2.25
CA ILE A 81 -3.59 -12.26 -1.57
C ILE A 81 -4.91 -11.81 -2.21
N ASN A 82 -4.99 -11.81 -3.54
CA ASN A 82 -6.22 -11.45 -4.23
C ASN A 82 -7.33 -12.48 -3.96
N ASP A 83 -7.00 -13.78 -3.93
CA ASP A 83 -7.97 -14.85 -3.65
C ASP A 83 -8.53 -14.71 -2.23
N LYS A 84 -7.68 -14.45 -1.24
CA LYS A 84 -8.11 -14.18 0.14
C LYS A 84 -8.94 -12.91 0.26
N LEU A 85 -8.55 -11.84 -0.44
CA LEU A 85 -9.33 -10.61 -0.47
C LEU A 85 -10.69 -10.85 -1.09
N LYS A 86 -10.76 -11.58 -2.21
CA LYS A 86 -12.01 -11.93 -2.87
C LYS A 86 -12.92 -12.72 -1.94
N ALA A 87 -12.41 -13.78 -1.31
CA ALA A 87 -13.19 -14.60 -0.37
C ALA A 87 -13.75 -13.75 0.80
N LEU A 88 -12.92 -12.85 1.36
CA LEU A 88 -13.35 -11.95 2.43
C LEU A 88 -14.47 -11.00 1.97
N LEU A 89 -14.37 -10.47 0.75
CA LEU A 89 -15.39 -9.57 0.20
C LEU A 89 -16.69 -10.31 -0.08
N GLU A 90 -16.62 -11.53 -0.63
CA GLU A 90 -17.78 -12.40 -0.86
C GLU A 90 -18.49 -12.76 0.45
N GLU A 91 -17.74 -13.17 1.46
CA GLU A 91 -18.28 -13.52 2.79
C GLU A 91 -19.02 -12.35 3.47
N ASN A 92 -18.61 -11.11 3.18
CA ASN A 92 -19.22 -9.90 3.75
C ASN A 92 -20.16 -9.17 2.79
N GLU A 93 -20.57 -9.81 1.70
CA GLU A 93 -21.48 -9.24 0.68
C GLU A 93 -20.99 -7.88 0.14
N LEU A 94 -19.67 -7.70 0.03
CA LEU A 94 -19.05 -6.48 -0.47
C LEU A 94 -18.70 -6.59 -1.95
N PRO A 95 -18.62 -5.47 -2.68
CA PRO A 95 -18.19 -5.50 -4.08
C PRO A 95 -16.81 -6.13 -4.24
N ILE A 96 -16.66 -7.01 -5.23
CA ILE A 96 -15.40 -7.70 -5.49
C ILE A 96 -14.37 -6.72 -6.04
N LEU A 97 -13.27 -6.57 -5.31
CA LEU A 97 -12.16 -5.69 -5.63
C LEU A 97 -10.84 -6.46 -5.64
N THR A 98 -9.88 -5.96 -6.39
CA THR A 98 -8.50 -6.43 -6.36
C THR A 98 -7.66 -5.59 -5.38
N VAL A 99 -6.50 -6.10 -4.96
CA VAL A 99 -5.52 -5.30 -4.18
C VAL A 99 -5.11 -4.04 -4.96
N HIS A 100 -5.06 -4.11 -6.29
CA HIS A 100 -4.76 -2.94 -7.11
C HIS A 100 -5.88 -1.89 -7.06
N ALA A 101 -7.14 -2.32 -7.00
CA ALA A 101 -8.28 -1.40 -6.83
C ALA A 101 -8.22 -0.64 -5.50
N LEU A 102 -7.71 -1.26 -4.42
CA LEU A 102 -7.49 -0.55 -3.15
C LEU A 102 -6.45 0.58 -3.28
N ARG A 103 -5.46 0.42 -4.15
CA ARG A 103 -4.52 1.49 -4.48
C ARG A 103 -5.22 2.65 -5.19
N HIS A 104 -6.13 2.37 -6.13
CA HIS A 104 -6.95 3.39 -6.79
C HIS A 104 -7.85 4.11 -5.80
N THR A 105 -8.51 3.38 -4.90
CA THR A 105 -9.32 3.95 -3.83
C THR A 105 -8.51 4.89 -2.95
N ASN A 106 -7.31 4.49 -2.54
CA ASN A 106 -6.43 5.34 -1.74
C ASN A 106 -6.04 6.63 -2.47
N ALA A 107 -5.73 6.55 -3.77
CA ALA A 107 -5.43 7.73 -4.60
C ALA A 107 -6.63 8.67 -4.66
N SER A 108 -7.83 8.14 -4.95
CA SER A 108 -9.07 8.93 -5.03
C SER A 108 -9.41 9.60 -3.70
N LEU A 109 -9.21 8.91 -2.57
CA LEU A 109 -9.40 9.50 -1.24
C LEU A 109 -8.46 10.66 -0.98
N MET A 110 -7.17 10.53 -1.34
CA MET A 110 -6.21 11.62 -1.21
C MET A 110 -6.61 12.85 -2.03
N ILE A 111 -6.99 12.64 -3.30
CA ILE A 111 -7.40 13.72 -4.20
C ILE A 111 -8.66 14.42 -3.66
N ASN A 112 -9.67 13.64 -3.26
CA ASN A 112 -10.90 14.19 -2.69
C ASN A 112 -10.69 14.89 -1.34
N SER A 113 -9.57 14.63 -0.68
CA SER A 113 -9.13 15.35 0.53
C SER A 113 -8.27 16.58 0.24
N GLY A 114 -8.11 16.96 -1.03
CA GLY A 114 -7.36 18.15 -1.43
C GLY A 114 -5.86 17.98 -1.49
N VAL A 115 -5.34 16.74 -1.49
CA VAL A 115 -3.91 16.48 -1.64
C VAL A 115 -3.50 16.76 -3.08
N ASP A 116 -2.42 17.52 -3.26
CA ASP A 116 -1.91 17.87 -4.59
C ASP A 116 -1.40 16.65 -5.37
N ILE A 117 -1.42 16.76 -6.70
CA ILE A 117 -1.08 15.65 -7.60
C ILE A 117 0.36 15.15 -7.45
N LYS A 118 1.32 16.04 -7.08
CA LYS A 118 2.72 15.64 -6.84
C LYS A 118 2.82 14.76 -5.61
N ALA A 119 2.13 15.13 -4.53
CA ALA A 119 2.10 14.36 -3.30
C ALA A 119 1.42 13.00 -3.51
N VAL A 120 0.32 12.95 -4.26
CA VAL A 120 -0.34 11.69 -4.65
C VAL A 120 0.61 10.83 -5.48
N SER A 121 1.23 11.38 -6.53
CA SER A 121 2.19 10.67 -7.39
C SER A 121 3.37 10.11 -6.62
N ALA A 122 3.97 10.92 -5.74
CA ALA A 122 5.09 10.51 -4.89
C ALA A 122 4.68 9.38 -3.92
N ARG A 123 3.50 9.47 -3.31
CA ARG A 123 2.98 8.44 -2.42
C ARG A 123 2.69 7.13 -3.16
N LEU A 124 2.17 7.21 -4.38
CA LEU A 124 1.95 6.05 -5.24
C LEU A 124 3.26 5.47 -5.80
N GLY A 125 4.34 6.26 -5.86
CA GLY A 125 5.63 5.86 -6.42
C GLY A 125 5.61 5.79 -7.94
N HIS A 126 4.85 6.67 -8.59
CA HIS A 126 4.90 6.82 -10.03
C HIS A 126 6.19 7.54 -10.43
N CYS A 127 6.89 7.02 -11.43
CA CYS A 127 8.13 7.63 -11.93
C CYS A 127 7.88 8.94 -12.68
N ASN A 128 6.66 9.15 -13.18
CA ASN A 128 6.23 10.37 -13.85
C ASN A 128 4.85 10.79 -13.31
N ILE A 129 4.69 12.08 -13.03
CA ILE A 129 3.44 12.67 -12.57
C ILE A 129 2.31 12.53 -13.61
N SER A 130 2.65 12.47 -14.91
CA SER A 130 1.67 12.28 -15.98
C SER A 130 0.87 10.99 -15.79
N ILE A 131 1.47 9.92 -15.28
CA ILE A 131 0.76 8.67 -14.98
C ILE A 131 -0.38 8.92 -13.98
N THR A 132 -0.15 9.78 -12.99
CA THR A 132 -1.18 10.16 -12.02
C THR A 132 -2.23 11.07 -12.64
N ALA A 133 -1.81 12.03 -13.45
CA ALA A 133 -2.70 12.94 -14.14
C ALA A 133 -3.61 12.21 -15.14
N ASP A 134 -3.05 11.32 -15.95
CA ASP A 134 -3.80 10.54 -16.94
C ASP A 134 -4.82 9.59 -16.28
N THR A 135 -4.45 9.01 -15.14
CA THR A 135 -5.32 8.05 -14.45
C THR A 135 -6.41 8.74 -13.62
N TYR A 136 -6.09 9.85 -12.98
CA TYR A 136 -6.97 10.48 -11.97
C TYR A 136 -7.38 11.92 -12.30
N GLY A 137 -7.03 12.45 -13.50
CA GLY A 137 -7.31 13.82 -13.91
C GLY A 137 -8.78 14.20 -13.74
N HIS A 138 -9.69 13.33 -14.16
CA HIS A 138 -11.14 13.53 -14.03
C HIS A 138 -11.61 13.72 -12.56
N ILE A 139 -10.92 13.12 -11.59
CA ILE A 139 -11.23 13.29 -10.15
C ILE A 139 -10.73 14.66 -9.67
N PHE A 140 -9.56 15.09 -10.15
CA PHE A 140 -9.03 16.42 -9.85
C PHE A 140 -9.93 17.51 -10.41
N ASP A 141 -10.40 17.37 -11.66
CA ASP A 141 -11.32 18.33 -12.29
C ASP A 141 -12.63 18.45 -11.51
N ALA A 142 -13.23 17.33 -11.14
CA ALA A 142 -14.42 17.29 -10.29
C ALA A 142 -14.20 17.92 -8.91
N TYR A 143 -13.02 17.75 -8.32
CA TYR A 143 -12.66 18.39 -7.06
C TYR A 143 -12.51 19.89 -7.21
N GLN A 144 -11.85 20.37 -8.27
CA GLN A 144 -11.70 21.81 -8.57
C GLN A 144 -13.06 22.50 -8.82
N ALA A 145 -13.96 21.84 -9.53
CA ALA A 145 -15.32 22.35 -9.73
C ALA A 145 -16.08 22.53 -8.41
N ARG A 146 -15.93 21.58 -7.47
CA ARG A 146 -16.54 21.70 -6.12
C ARG A 146 -15.94 22.85 -5.31
N ILE A 147 -14.63 23.08 -5.42
CA ILE A 147 -13.97 24.22 -4.77
C ILE A 147 -14.53 25.54 -5.34
N ALA A 148 -14.63 25.67 -6.65
CA ALA A 148 -15.16 26.88 -7.30
C ALA A 148 -16.57 27.17 -6.79
N GLN A 149 -17.45 26.19 -6.79
CA GLN A 149 -18.82 26.35 -6.28
C GLN A 149 -18.84 26.74 -4.80
N SER A 150 -18.01 26.10 -3.96
CA SER A 150 -17.93 26.43 -2.53
C SER A 150 -17.40 27.83 -2.25
N VAL A 151 -16.60 28.40 -3.15
CA VAL A 151 -16.15 29.80 -3.08
C VAL A 151 -17.28 30.74 -3.46
N GLU A 152 -18.00 30.47 -4.57
CA GLU A 152 -19.15 31.25 -4.99
C GLU A 152 -20.24 31.30 -3.91
N ASP A 153 -20.59 30.16 -3.32
CA ASP A 153 -21.60 30.04 -2.26
C ASP A 153 -21.26 30.85 -0.99
N LYS A 154 -19.99 31.21 -0.80
CA LYS A 154 -19.55 32.04 0.34
C LYS A 154 -19.46 33.54 0.03
N LEU A 155 -19.51 33.89 -1.24
CA LEU A 155 -19.40 35.27 -1.68
C LEU A 155 -20.77 35.89 -1.93
N LEU A 156 -21.80 35.08 -2.06
CA LEU A 156 -23.22 35.48 -2.27
C LEU A 156 -24.02 35.36 -0.99
#